data_35683294ae289e6c7b459e1c10277898
#
_entry.id   35683294ae289e6c7b459e1c10277898
#
_cell.length_a   1.000
_cell.length_b   1.000
_cell.length_c   1.000
_cell.angle_alpha   90.00
_cell.angle_beta   90.00
_cell.angle_gamma   90.00
#
_symmetry.space_group_name_H-M   'P 1'
#
loop_
_entity.id
_entity.type
_entity.pdbx_description
1 polymer ?
#
loop_
_entity_poly.entity_id
_entity_poly.type
_entity_poly.pdbx_seq_one_letter_code
_entity_poly.pdbx_strand_id
1 'polypeptide(L)'
;MPFLETIVELAPRLRRKEVSPLELTRACLDRIEKLNPTLNAFITVTAESALAEARAAEIEISRGEWRGPLHGIPIALKDLIDTAGTRTTAASALYQDRMPTEDAEVVRWLRQAGAVILGKNNLHEFAYGGSSLVSFFGDVHNLWNAAHIAGGSSGGSAAAVAAGLCFAAIGTDTAGSIREPAALCGCVGIKPTYGRVSARGVIPLSWSLDHVGPLAATVGDAAAVLQAIAGYDSLDAHSADVPVCDYVSVLREGARTLRVGVPRAHFYDDLEDEVRAAVEQALAVIETLVAETREMQIEIPTDRIVQNAESYAVHADHVARTPDLYQPETLRRIRFGADISAVEYIRCRLELDIERRRALNIFAKVDLLVTPTTPMPAPAIADLKKDPEALRPAELILLRNTRPFNVWGLPTISVPCGFTKSGLPIGLQIAGPHWREDLVLRLAHAYEQAVNFSAK
;
A
#
# COMPACT_ATOMS: atom_id res chain seq x y z
N MET A 1 -20.80 -5.94 -2.48
CA MET A 1 -19.70 -6.83 -2.89
C MET A 1 -18.79 -6.06 -3.84
N PRO A 2 -17.46 -6.22 -3.77
CA PRO A 2 -16.54 -5.69 -4.77
C PRO A 2 -16.87 -6.26 -6.16
N PHE A 3 -16.14 -5.88 -7.19
CA PHE A 3 -16.33 -6.47 -8.53
C PHE A 3 -16.28 -7.99 -8.43
N LEU A 4 -17.16 -8.66 -9.19
CA LEU A 4 -17.18 -10.13 -9.25
C LEU A 4 -15.98 -10.71 -10.01
N GLU A 5 -15.24 -9.86 -10.75
CA GLU A 5 -14.15 -10.27 -11.62
C GLU A 5 -12.86 -9.49 -11.26
N THR A 6 -11.74 -10.18 -11.40
CA THR A 6 -10.39 -9.65 -11.14
C THR A 6 -9.75 -9.06 -12.41
N ILE A 7 -8.68 -8.28 -12.27
CA ILE A 7 -7.88 -7.79 -13.42
C ILE A 7 -7.39 -8.96 -14.27
N VAL A 8 -6.94 -10.04 -13.60
CA VAL A 8 -6.41 -11.23 -14.29
C VAL A 8 -7.48 -11.94 -15.11
N GLU A 9 -8.74 -11.96 -14.65
CA GLU A 9 -9.88 -12.52 -15.39
C GLU A 9 -10.37 -11.60 -16.50
N LEU A 10 -10.39 -10.28 -16.24
CA LEU A 10 -10.84 -9.28 -17.21
C LEU A 10 -9.86 -9.06 -18.38
N ALA A 11 -8.56 -9.10 -18.14
CA ALA A 11 -7.55 -8.81 -19.17
C ALA A 11 -7.72 -9.66 -20.44
N PRO A 12 -7.86 -10.99 -20.41
CA PRO A 12 -8.10 -11.78 -21.60
C PRO A 12 -9.47 -11.47 -22.26
N ARG A 13 -10.49 -11.10 -21.51
CA ARG A 13 -11.82 -10.74 -22.02
C ARG A 13 -11.82 -9.37 -22.72
N LEU A 14 -11.11 -8.38 -22.14
CA LEU A 14 -10.85 -7.09 -22.78
C LEU A 14 -10.13 -7.28 -24.13
N ARG A 15 -9.05 -8.09 -24.14
CA ARG A 15 -8.31 -8.41 -25.36
C ARG A 15 -9.18 -9.07 -26.43
N ARG A 16 -10.15 -9.92 -26.03
CA ARG A 16 -11.12 -10.54 -26.95
C ARG A 16 -12.33 -9.65 -27.27
N LYS A 17 -12.39 -8.42 -26.72
CA LYS A 17 -13.50 -7.46 -26.91
C LYS A 17 -14.83 -7.96 -26.34
N GLU A 18 -14.81 -8.83 -25.33
CA GLU A 18 -15.97 -9.35 -24.61
C GLU A 18 -16.45 -8.39 -23.52
N VAL A 19 -15.59 -7.47 -23.10
CA VAL A 19 -15.83 -6.45 -22.09
C VAL A 19 -15.30 -5.12 -22.60
N SER A 20 -16.00 -4.03 -22.31
CA SER A 20 -15.63 -2.67 -22.72
C SER A 20 -14.90 -1.93 -21.58
N PRO A 21 -13.71 -1.33 -21.84
CA PRO A 21 -13.07 -0.41 -20.89
C PRO A 21 -13.98 0.73 -20.46
N LEU A 22 -14.82 1.21 -21.37
CA LEU A 22 -15.77 2.30 -21.10
C LEU A 22 -16.85 1.88 -20.11
N GLU A 23 -17.38 0.65 -20.24
CA GLU A 23 -18.37 0.09 -19.30
C GLU A 23 -17.78 -0.14 -17.92
N LEU A 24 -16.55 -0.69 -17.83
CA LEU A 24 -15.84 -0.85 -16.56
C LEU A 24 -15.62 0.50 -15.86
N THR A 25 -15.20 1.51 -16.62
CA THR A 25 -14.98 2.85 -16.09
C THR A 25 -16.26 3.49 -15.59
N ARG A 26 -17.36 3.38 -16.33
CA ARG A 26 -18.68 3.85 -15.88
C ARG A 26 -19.14 3.15 -14.60
N ALA A 27 -18.99 1.84 -14.55
CA ALA A 27 -19.35 1.08 -13.34
C ALA A 27 -18.57 1.53 -12.10
N CYS A 28 -17.27 1.84 -12.25
CA CYS A 28 -16.47 2.42 -11.16
C CYS A 28 -17.00 3.81 -10.76
N LEU A 29 -17.23 4.70 -11.72
CA LEU A 29 -17.72 6.06 -11.46
C LEU A 29 -19.08 6.07 -10.76
N ASP A 30 -20.02 5.23 -11.20
CA ASP A 30 -21.33 5.06 -10.57
C ASP A 30 -21.24 4.56 -9.12
N ARG A 31 -20.26 3.66 -8.85
CA ARG A 31 -20.01 3.19 -7.48
C ARG A 31 -19.35 4.27 -6.63
N ILE A 32 -18.42 5.05 -7.19
CA ILE A 32 -17.80 6.19 -6.49
C ILE A 32 -18.89 7.19 -6.10
N GLU A 33 -19.80 7.56 -7.00
CA GLU A 33 -20.90 8.48 -6.71
C GLU A 33 -21.76 8.00 -5.54
N LYS A 34 -22.04 6.70 -5.47
CA LYS A 34 -22.89 6.11 -4.42
C LYS A 34 -22.21 5.95 -3.08
N LEU A 35 -20.94 5.52 -3.05
CA LEU A 35 -20.28 5.09 -1.82
C LEU A 35 -19.28 6.10 -1.28
N ASN A 36 -18.70 6.96 -2.13
CA ASN A 36 -17.71 7.94 -1.67
C ASN A 36 -18.26 8.94 -0.64
N PRO A 37 -19.53 9.38 -0.67
CA PRO A 37 -20.08 10.23 0.37
C PRO A 37 -20.00 9.63 1.80
N THR A 38 -20.03 8.29 1.90
CA THR A 38 -19.89 7.58 3.18
C THR A 38 -18.43 7.23 3.50
N LEU A 39 -17.67 6.77 2.49
CA LEU A 39 -16.32 6.26 2.70
C LEU A 39 -15.25 7.35 2.70
N ASN A 40 -15.50 8.46 2.01
CA ASN A 40 -14.56 9.55 1.78
C ASN A 40 -13.19 9.05 1.26
N ALA A 41 -13.25 8.05 0.36
CA ALA A 41 -12.07 7.39 -0.20
C ALA A 41 -11.39 8.18 -1.32
N PHE A 42 -12.12 9.07 -2.01
CA PHE A 42 -11.63 9.96 -3.07
C PHE A 42 -11.73 11.42 -2.67
N ILE A 43 -10.65 12.19 -2.89
CA ILE A 43 -10.63 13.65 -2.80
C ILE A 43 -11.01 14.27 -4.15
N THR A 44 -10.49 13.70 -5.24
CA THR A 44 -10.73 14.19 -6.61
C THR A 44 -11.09 13.03 -7.51
N VAL A 45 -12.21 13.14 -8.22
CA VAL A 45 -12.64 12.19 -9.26
C VAL A 45 -12.45 12.85 -10.62
N THR A 46 -11.72 12.20 -11.53
CA THR A 46 -11.39 12.72 -12.86
C THR A 46 -12.27 12.07 -13.94
N ALA A 47 -13.60 12.14 -13.76
CA ALA A 47 -14.56 11.40 -14.58
C ALA A 47 -14.43 11.64 -16.09
N GLU A 48 -14.25 12.91 -16.52
CA GLU A 48 -14.15 13.25 -17.94
C GLU A 48 -12.89 12.65 -18.59
N SER A 49 -11.72 12.82 -17.95
CA SER A 49 -10.46 12.25 -18.45
C SER A 49 -10.47 10.71 -18.39
N ALA A 50 -11.00 10.12 -17.33
CA ALA A 50 -11.14 8.67 -17.22
C ALA A 50 -12.00 8.08 -18.35
N LEU A 51 -13.14 8.70 -18.65
CA LEU A 51 -13.98 8.27 -19.78
C LEU A 51 -13.30 8.48 -21.14
N ALA A 52 -12.48 9.53 -21.30
CA ALA A 52 -11.71 9.75 -22.51
C ALA A 52 -10.59 8.71 -22.66
N GLU A 53 -9.84 8.41 -21.59
CA GLU A 53 -8.81 7.36 -21.56
C GLU A 53 -9.44 5.98 -21.86
N ALA A 54 -10.60 5.66 -21.25
CA ALA A 54 -11.31 4.41 -21.49
C ALA A 54 -11.75 4.25 -22.96
N ARG A 55 -12.27 5.32 -23.59
CA ARG A 55 -12.61 5.31 -25.04
C ARG A 55 -11.36 5.11 -25.91
N ALA A 56 -10.25 5.75 -25.58
CA ALA A 56 -8.99 5.57 -26.28
C ALA A 56 -8.50 4.12 -26.21
N ALA A 57 -8.52 3.52 -25.00
CA ALA A 57 -8.18 2.11 -24.80
C ALA A 57 -9.11 1.18 -25.59
N GLU A 58 -10.41 1.44 -25.63
CA GLU A 58 -11.37 0.64 -26.40
C GLU A 58 -11.08 0.69 -27.92
N ILE A 59 -10.74 1.87 -28.44
CA ILE A 59 -10.35 2.05 -29.85
C ILE A 59 -9.05 1.28 -30.16
N GLU A 60 -8.02 1.41 -29.32
CA GLU A 60 -6.75 0.69 -29.47
C GLU A 60 -6.96 -0.84 -29.46
N ILE A 61 -7.69 -1.35 -28.48
CA ILE A 61 -8.03 -2.79 -28.39
C ILE A 61 -8.82 -3.23 -29.63
N SER A 62 -9.73 -2.40 -30.13
CA SER A 62 -10.52 -2.72 -31.35
C SER A 62 -9.64 -2.87 -32.58
N ARG A 63 -8.52 -2.15 -32.65
CA ARG A 63 -7.50 -2.22 -33.72
C ARG A 63 -6.50 -3.35 -33.53
N GLY A 64 -6.57 -4.09 -32.42
CA GLY A 64 -5.62 -5.15 -32.09
C GLY A 64 -4.36 -4.67 -31.36
N GLU A 65 -4.29 -3.40 -30.99
CA GLU A 65 -3.21 -2.80 -30.22
C GLU A 65 -3.43 -3.16 -28.73
N TRP A 66 -2.65 -4.11 -28.22
CA TRP A 66 -2.76 -4.60 -26.85
C TRP A 66 -1.52 -4.24 -26.05
N ARG A 67 -1.69 -3.46 -24.96
CA ARG A 67 -0.59 -2.96 -24.11
C ARG A 67 -0.29 -3.88 -22.91
N GLY A 68 -1.14 -4.84 -22.60
CA GLY A 68 -0.96 -5.74 -21.45
C GLY A 68 -2.17 -5.80 -20.51
N PRO A 69 -2.03 -6.49 -19.36
CA PRO A 69 -3.17 -6.78 -18.48
C PRO A 69 -3.91 -5.56 -17.92
N LEU A 70 -3.25 -4.40 -17.85
CA LEU A 70 -3.87 -3.16 -17.33
C LEU A 70 -4.55 -2.32 -18.42
N HIS A 71 -4.52 -2.75 -19.70
CA HIS A 71 -5.08 -1.97 -20.80
C HIS A 71 -6.60 -1.82 -20.67
N GLY A 72 -7.04 -0.58 -20.38
CA GLY A 72 -8.44 -0.25 -20.13
C GLY A 72 -8.95 -0.53 -18.71
N ILE A 73 -8.08 -0.88 -17.77
CA ILE A 73 -8.44 -1.15 -16.37
C ILE A 73 -8.46 0.15 -15.55
N PRO A 74 -9.58 0.45 -14.85
CA PRO A 74 -9.71 1.61 -13.97
C PRO A 74 -8.90 1.48 -12.67
N ILE A 75 -7.97 2.42 -12.44
CA ILE A 75 -7.05 2.48 -11.30
C ILE A 75 -7.15 3.85 -10.61
N ALA A 76 -6.96 3.88 -9.28
CA ALA A 76 -6.91 5.11 -8.50
C ALA A 76 -5.49 5.37 -7.95
N LEU A 77 -5.21 6.63 -7.62
CA LEU A 77 -3.90 7.06 -7.13
C LEU A 77 -4.04 7.75 -5.78
N LYS A 78 -3.20 7.42 -4.81
CA LYS A 78 -3.09 8.19 -3.56
C LYS A 78 -2.76 9.64 -3.87
N ASP A 79 -3.40 10.59 -3.17
CA ASP A 79 -3.35 12.01 -3.49
C ASP A 79 -2.05 12.73 -3.07
N LEU A 80 -0.94 12.00 -3.08
CA LEU A 80 0.43 12.55 -3.00
C LEU A 80 1.28 12.13 -4.22
N ILE A 81 0.68 11.41 -5.18
CA ILE A 81 1.32 10.99 -6.43
C ILE A 81 0.98 12.02 -7.50
N ASP A 82 1.97 12.76 -7.97
CA ASP A 82 1.79 13.82 -8.94
C ASP A 82 1.20 13.28 -10.26
N THR A 83 0.17 13.97 -10.72
CA THR A 83 -0.54 13.65 -11.96
C THR A 83 -0.74 14.94 -12.72
N ALA A 84 -0.15 15.06 -13.89
CA ALA A 84 -0.16 16.29 -14.70
C ALA A 84 -1.60 16.77 -14.94
N GLY A 85 -1.84 18.06 -14.65
CA GLY A 85 -3.15 18.68 -14.83
C GLY A 85 -4.24 18.18 -13.86
N THR A 86 -3.87 17.39 -12.84
CA THR A 86 -4.80 16.89 -11.81
C THR A 86 -4.37 17.38 -10.43
N ARG A 87 -5.30 17.97 -9.71
CA ARG A 87 -5.05 18.45 -8.34
C ARG A 87 -4.45 17.34 -7.46
N THR A 88 -3.35 17.66 -6.76
CA THR A 88 -2.61 16.74 -5.89
C THR A 88 -2.27 17.46 -4.59
N THR A 89 -2.99 17.12 -3.52
CA THR A 89 -3.07 17.94 -2.29
C THR A 89 -2.30 17.37 -1.11
N ALA A 90 -1.88 16.10 -1.15
CA ALA A 90 -1.38 15.35 0.00
C ALA A 90 -2.33 15.40 1.22
N ALA A 91 -3.64 15.56 0.97
CA ALA A 91 -4.70 15.72 1.97
C ALA A 91 -4.50 16.94 2.90
N SER A 92 -3.82 17.99 2.44
CA SER A 92 -3.47 19.19 3.20
C SER A 92 -4.06 20.46 2.59
N ALA A 93 -4.45 21.42 3.45
CA ALA A 93 -4.80 22.76 3.02
C ALA A 93 -3.61 23.49 2.37
N LEU A 94 -2.37 23.16 2.76
CA LEU A 94 -1.15 23.72 2.18
C LEU A 94 -1.09 23.53 0.65
N TYR A 95 -1.59 22.41 0.13
CA TYR A 95 -1.55 22.06 -1.28
C TYR A 95 -2.96 21.94 -1.89
N GLN A 96 -3.98 22.52 -1.27
CA GLN A 96 -5.38 22.37 -1.71
C GLN A 96 -5.61 22.73 -3.19
N ASP A 97 -4.83 23.66 -3.74
CA ASP A 97 -4.95 24.14 -5.12
C ASP A 97 -3.71 23.74 -5.99
N ARG A 98 -2.83 22.87 -5.47
CA ARG A 98 -1.62 22.49 -6.16
C ARG A 98 -1.96 21.63 -7.39
N MET A 99 -1.49 22.07 -8.55
CA MET A 99 -1.67 21.40 -9.84
C MET A 99 -0.30 21.04 -10.44
N PRO A 100 0.13 19.78 -10.38
CA PRO A 100 1.38 19.35 -11.00
C PRO A 100 1.37 19.55 -12.51
N THR A 101 2.52 19.87 -13.07
CA THR A 101 2.71 20.02 -14.52
C THR A 101 3.23 18.74 -15.19
N GLU A 102 3.74 17.79 -14.38
CA GLU A 102 4.30 16.54 -14.84
C GLU A 102 3.70 15.36 -14.07
N ASP A 103 3.64 14.21 -14.71
CA ASP A 103 3.28 12.94 -14.06
C ASP A 103 4.45 12.41 -13.24
N ALA A 104 4.15 11.84 -12.08
CA ALA A 104 5.08 10.95 -11.39
C ALA A 104 5.44 9.76 -12.29
N GLU A 105 6.63 9.18 -12.13
CA GLU A 105 7.07 8.08 -13.01
C GLU A 105 6.11 6.89 -12.97
N VAL A 106 5.60 6.56 -11.80
CA VAL A 106 4.59 5.49 -11.65
C VAL A 106 3.32 5.76 -12.47
N VAL A 107 2.91 7.02 -12.61
CA VAL A 107 1.75 7.41 -13.43
C VAL A 107 2.07 7.26 -14.93
N ARG A 108 3.28 7.64 -15.33
CA ARG A 108 3.74 7.45 -16.71
C ARG A 108 3.72 5.97 -17.12
N TRP A 109 4.22 5.08 -16.23
CA TRP A 109 4.21 3.65 -16.50
C TRP A 109 2.80 3.06 -16.55
N LEU A 110 1.90 3.49 -15.66
CA LEU A 110 0.49 3.08 -15.71
C LEU A 110 -0.18 3.52 -17.02
N ARG A 111 0.05 4.76 -17.46
CA ARG A 111 -0.47 5.25 -18.74
C ARG A 111 0.12 4.49 -19.94
N GLN A 112 1.41 4.13 -19.90
CA GLN A 112 2.05 3.28 -20.91
C GLN A 112 1.43 1.89 -20.96
N ALA A 113 1.07 1.32 -19.81
CA ALA A 113 0.35 0.06 -19.71
C ALA A 113 -1.13 0.16 -20.13
N GLY A 114 -1.63 1.39 -20.42
CA GLY A 114 -3.00 1.65 -20.87
C GLY A 114 -4.03 1.67 -19.74
N ALA A 115 -3.61 1.81 -18.47
CA ALA A 115 -4.53 1.95 -17.35
C ALA A 115 -5.34 3.25 -17.44
N VAL A 116 -6.58 3.22 -16.93
CA VAL A 116 -7.48 4.38 -16.86
C VAL A 116 -7.41 4.97 -15.44
N ILE A 117 -7.05 6.25 -15.33
CA ILE A 117 -6.91 6.92 -14.04
C ILE A 117 -8.25 7.54 -13.61
N LEU A 118 -8.85 7.00 -12.52
CA LEU A 118 -10.15 7.46 -12.00
C LEU A 118 -10.08 8.71 -11.15
N GLY A 119 -8.91 8.99 -10.53
CA GLY A 119 -8.76 10.12 -9.63
C GLY A 119 -7.79 9.87 -8.48
N LYS A 120 -7.94 10.69 -7.43
CA LYS A 120 -7.02 10.82 -6.32
C LYS A 120 -7.68 10.37 -5.00
N ASN A 121 -7.09 9.36 -4.37
CA ASN A 121 -7.58 8.81 -3.11
C ASN A 121 -7.15 9.65 -1.91
N ASN A 122 -8.06 9.77 -0.93
CA ASN A 122 -7.80 10.41 0.35
C ASN A 122 -6.75 9.63 1.16
N LEU A 123 -6.07 10.33 2.07
CA LEU A 123 -4.97 9.79 2.86
C LEU A 123 -4.83 10.51 4.19
N HIS A 124 -4.02 9.98 5.10
CA HIS A 124 -3.52 10.76 6.22
C HIS A 124 -2.61 11.88 5.71
N GLU A 125 -2.79 13.11 6.16
CA GLU A 125 -2.08 14.30 5.67
C GLU A 125 -0.57 14.06 5.59
N PHE A 126 0.03 14.32 4.41
CA PHE A 126 1.44 14.08 4.08
C PHE A 126 1.93 12.66 4.41
N ALA A 127 1.05 11.67 4.38
CA ALA A 127 1.34 10.28 4.73
C ALA A 127 1.84 10.07 6.19
N TYR A 128 1.70 11.06 7.10
CA TYR A 128 2.32 11.01 8.41
C TYR A 128 1.43 10.42 9.52
N GLY A 129 0.73 9.34 9.24
CA GLY A 129 -0.04 8.60 10.24
C GLY A 129 -0.68 7.33 9.70
N GLY A 130 -1.16 6.48 10.62
CA GLY A 130 -1.71 5.16 10.34
C GLY A 130 -3.24 5.06 10.44
N SER A 131 -3.99 6.16 10.45
CA SER A 131 -5.44 6.12 10.66
C SER A 131 -6.28 6.69 9.53
N SER A 132 -5.73 7.62 8.74
CA SER A 132 -6.44 8.49 7.78
C SER A 132 -7.58 9.30 8.41
N LEU A 133 -7.43 9.65 9.72
CA LEU A 133 -8.32 10.56 10.44
C LEU A 133 -7.82 12.00 10.46
N VAL A 134 -6.59 12.25 10.04
CA VAL A 134 -5.97 13.55 9.94
C VAL A 134 -5.85 13.89 8.46
N SER A 135 -6.87 14.54 7.93
CA SER A 135 -6.98 14.99 6.54
C SER A 135 -7.79 16.27 6.47
N PHE A 136 -7.34 17.23 5.66
CA PHE A 136 -8.11 18.45 5.40
C PHE A 136 -9.48 18.16 4.75
N PHE A 137 -9.61 17.03 4.09
CA PHE A 137 -10.83 16.60 3.40
C PHE A 137 -11.71 15.66 4.24
N GLY A 138 -11.40 15.49 5.52
CA GLY A 138 -12.16 14.66 6.46
C GLY A 138 -11.69 13.21 6.53
N ASP A 139 -12.30 12.45 7.45
CA ASP A 139 -11.96 11.07 7.78
C ASP A 139 -12.20 10.11 6.62
N VAL A 140 -11.35 9.09 6.51
CA VAL A 140 -11.62 7.92 5.66
C VAL A 140 -12.26 6.82 6.50
N HIS A 141 -13.37 6.29 6.02
CA HIS A 141 -14.16 5.28 6.71
C HIS A 141 -13.93 3.87 6.14
N ASN A 142 -14.03 2.87 7.01
CA ASN A 142 -13.89 1.47 6.63
C ASN A 142 -15.18 0.97 5.96
N LEU A 143 -15.04 0.22 4.85
CA LEU A 143 -16.18 -0.36 4.14
C LEU A 143 -16.99 -1.33 5.03
N TRP A 144 -16.30 -2.14 5.84
CA TRP A 144 -16.94 -3.19 6.65
C TRP A 144 -17.76 -2.62 7.81
N ASN A 145 -17.31 -1.47 8.34
CA ASN A 145 -18.02 -0.72 9.36
C ASN A 145 -17.56 0.75 9.33
N ALA A 146 -18.41 1.65 8.87
CA ALA A 146 -18.09 3.08 8.73
C ALA A 146 -17.79 3.79 10.06
N ALA A 147 -18.06 3.18 11.22
CA ALA A 147 -17.64 3.68 12.51
C ALA A 147 -16.16 3.40 12.84
N HIS A 148 -15.45 2.63 12.01
CA HIS A 148 -14.05 2.23 12.19
C HIS A 148 -13.16 2.88 11.14
N ILE A 149 -11.85 2.99 11.47
CA ILE A 149 -10.85 3.54 10.55
C ILE A 149 -10.60 2.61 9.36
N ALA A 150 -10.22 3.17 8.24
CA ALA A 150 -9.73 2.41 7.08
C ALA A 150 -8.23 2.09 7.19
N GLY A 151 -7.56 2.56 8.26
CA GLY A 151 -6.12 2.54 8.35
C GLY A 151 -5.45 3.67 7.56
N GLY A 152 -4.13 3.66 7.50
CA GLY A 152 -3.37 4.71 6.82
C GLY A 152 -1.85 4.44 6.69
N SER A 153 -1.26 5.33 5.98
CA SER A 153 -1.76 6.58 5.38
C SER A 153 -2.53 6.39 4.06
N SER A 154 -2.49 5.21 3.39
CA SER A 154 -3.22 4.97 2.13
C SER A 154 -4.64 4.44 2.39
N GLY A 155 -5.35 5.00 3.39
CA GLY A 155 -6.68 4.53 3.78
C GLY A 155 -7.72 4.66 2.67
N GLY A 156 -7.72 5.78 1.95
CA GLY A 156 -8.61 5.97 0.80
C GLY A 156 -8.36 4.97 -0.33
N SER A 157 -7.08 4.62 -0.58
CA SER A 157 -6.72 3.59 -1.57
C SER A 157 -7.25 2.21 -1.16
N ALA A 158 -7.06 1.82 0.12
CA ALA A 158 -7.55 0.55 0.63
C ALA A 158 -9.09 0.48 0.65
N ALA A 159 -9.76 1.53 1.13
CA ALA A 159 -11.22 1.62 1.14
C ALA A 159 -11.81 1.58 -0.28
N ALA A 160 -11.17 2.27 -1.25
CA ALA A 160 -11.60 2.27 -2.64
C ALA A 160 -11.52 0.87 -3.27
N VAL A 161 -10.42 0.14 -3.07
CA VAL A 161 -10.25 -1.23 -3.56
C VAL A 161 -11.26 -2.16 -2.89
N ALA A 162 -11.33 -2.16 -1.56
CA ALA A 162 -12.26 -3.01 -0.80
C ALA A 162 -13.71 -2.80 -1.21
N ALA A 163 -14.11 -1.55 -1.50
CA ALA A 163 -15.45 -1.21 -1.94
C ALA A 163 -15.69 -1.41 -3.43
N GLY A 164 -14.69 -1.84 -4.22
CA GLY A 164 -14.80 -1.97 -5.68
C GLY A 164 -15.05 -0.64 -6.39
N LEU A 165 -14.50 0.45 -5.88
CA LEU A 165 -14.53 1.76 -6.54
C LEU A 165 -13.48 1.86 -7.66
N CYS A 166 -12.49 1.00 -7.63
CA CYS A 166 -11.45 0.79 -8.63
C CYS A 166 -10.97 -0.66 -8.56
N PHE A 167 -10.32 -1.16 -9.60
CA PHE A 167 -9.77 -2.52 -9.61
C PHE A 167 -8.45 -2.62 -8.83
N ALA A 168 -7.69 -1.55 -8.80
CA ALA A 168 -6.50 -1.39 -7.98
C ALA A 168 -6.27 0.07 -7.64
N ALA A 169 -5.45 0.33 -6.64
CA ALA A 169 -4.99 1.66 -6.30
C ALA A 169 -3.48 1.67 -6.04
N ILE A 170 -2.82 2.78 -6.32
CA ILE A 170 -1.42 2.99 -5.95
C ILE A 170 -1.36 3.73 -4.63
N GLY A 171 -0.61 3.18 -3.68
CA GLY A 171 -0.32 3.76 -2.39
C GLY A 171 1.15 4.01 -2.15
N THR A 172 1.49 4.51 -0.96
CA THR A 172 2.87 4.63 -0.46
C THR A 172 2.99 4.01 0.93
N ASP A 173 4.19 3.53 1.26
CA ASP A 173 4.45 2.79 2.50
C ASP A 173 5.81 3.20 3.08
N THR A 174 5.80 3.96 4.16
CA THR A 174 7.00 4.43 4.89
C THR A 174 7.22 3.64 6.18
N ALA A 175 6.11 3.15 6.78
CA ALA A 175 6.13 2.35 8.01
C ALA A 175 5.03 1.26 8.05
N GLY A 176 4.30 1.08 6.92
CA GLY A 176 3.18 0.16 6.83
C GLY A 176 2.01 0.68 6.01
N SER A 177 2.12 1.87 5.43
CA SER A 177 0.99 2.64 4.90
C SER A 177 0.34 2.08 3.60
N ILE A 178 0.77 0.95 3.07
CA ILE A 178 0.06 0.11 2.10
C ILE A 178 -0.52 -1.11 2.83
N ARG A 179 0.32 -1.81 3.60
CA ARG A 179 0.03 -3.12 4.19
C ARG A 179 -0.97 -3.05 5.33
N GLU A 180 -0.81 -2.07 6.22
CA GLU A 180 -1.69 -1.85 7.35
C GLU A 180 -3.12 -1.52 6.89
N PRO A 181 -3.39 -0.50 6.04
CA PRO A 181 -4.74 -0.26 5.57
C PRO A 181 -5.29 -1.40 4.70
N ALA A 182 -4.45 -2.14 3.97
CA ALA A 182 -4.87 -3.36 3.27
C ALA A 182 -5.40 -4.42 4.25
N ALA A 183 -4.70 -4.65 5.37
CA ALA A 183 -5.14 -5.57 6.42
C ALA A 183 -6.47 -5.14 7.04
N LEU A 184 -6.62 -3.85 7.37
CA LEU A 184 -7.82 -3.31 8.02
C LEU A 184 -9.03 -3.20 7.09
N CYS A 185 -8.82 -3.11 5.77
CA CYS A 185 -9.88 -3.07 4.77
C CYS A 185 -10.14 -4.42 4.10
N GLY A 186 -9.34 -5.46 4.36
CA GLY A 186 -9.54 -6.79 3.78
C GLY A 186 -9.20 -6.88 2.29
N CYS A 187 -8.19 -6.17 1.84
CA CYS A 187 -7.62 -6.27 0.50
C CYS A 187 -6.14 -6.68 0.55
N VAL A 188 -5.53 -6.88 -0.61
CA VAL A 188 -4.11 -7.19 -0.76
C VAL A 188 -3.32 -5.91 -0.94
N GLY A 189 -2.22 -5.76 -0.19
CA GLY A 189 -1.31 -4.63 -0.35
C GLY A 189 0.15 -5.09 -0.37
N ILE A 190 0.88 -4.76 -1.44
CA ILE A 190 2.30 -5.11 -1.54
C ILE A 190 3.19 -3.86 -1.50
N LYS A 191 4.13 -3.89 -0.56
CA LYS A 191 5.27 -2.99 -0.48
C LYS A 191 6.46 -3.71 -1.12
N PRO A 192 6.93 -3.31 -2.30
CA PRO A 192 8.07 -3.98 -2.95
C PRO A 192 9.39 -3.70 -2.21
N THR A 193 10.48 -4.23 -2.71
CA THR A 193 11.84 -3.86 -2.28
C THR A 193 12.06 -2.36 -2.46
N TYR A 194 12.78 -1.74 -1.52
CA TYR A 194 13.16 -0.34 -1.64
C TYR A 194 13.91 -0.07 -2.95
N GLY A 195 13.43 0.90 -3.73
CA GLY A 195 13.98 1.22 -5.05
C GLY A 195 13.49 0.34 -6.21
N ARG A 196 12.57 -0.61 -5.99
CA ARG A 196 11.95 -1.42 -7.05
C ARG A 196 10.98 -0.63 -7.92
N VAL A 197 10.27 0.32 -7.33
CA VAL A 197 9.35 1.25 -7.99
C VAL A 197 9.83 2.66 -7.73
N SER A 198 9.92 3.49 -8.77
CA SER A 198 10.34 4.88 -8.65
C SER A 198 9.37 5.68 -7.76
N ALA A 199 9.93 6.49 -6.86
CA ALA A 199 9.23 7.47 -6.06
C ALA A 199 9.33 8.90 -6.63
N ARG A 200 9.89 9.07 -7.83
CA ARG A 200 9.98 10.38 -8.49
C ARG A 200 8.59 10.93 -8.82
N GLY A 201 8.35 12.18 -8.40
CA GLY A 201 7.04 12.82 -8.52
C GLY A 201 6.03 12.38 -7.44
N VAL A 202 6.50 11.73 -6.38
CA VAL A 202 5.70 11.42 -5.17
C VAL A 202 6.11 12.40 -4.07
N ILE A 203 5.14 13.06 -3.42
CA ILE A 203 5.41 13.94 -2.29
C ILE A 203 5.93 13.08 -1.12
N PRO A 204 7.19 13.27 -0.66
CA PRO A 204 7.81 12.35 0.27
C PRO A 204 7.36 12.58 1.72
N LEU A 205 7.32 11.50 2.50
CA LEU A 205 7.37 11.56 3.96
C LEU A 205 8.82 11.37 4.46
N SER A 206 9.50 10.34 3.94
CA SER A 206 10.91 10.04 4.22
C SER A 206 11.51 9.34 3.00
N TRP A 207 12.26 10.06 2.18
CA TRP A 207 12.81 9.52 0.93
C TRP A 207 13.65 8.27 1.11
N SER A 208 14.26 8.08 2.30
CA SER A 208 15.01 6.86 2.62
C SER A 208 14.15 5.66 2.97
N LEU A 209 12.85 5.84 3.29
CA LEU A 209 11.95 4.79 3.75
C LEU A 209 10.69 4.64 2.91
N ASP A 210 10.40 5.60 2.03
CA ASP A 210 9.20 5.59 1.19
C ASP A 210 9.28 4.52 0.12
N HIS A 211 8.18 3.80 -0.05
CA HIS A 211 7.97 2.82 -1.09
C HIS A 211 6.66 3.14 -1.81
N VAL A 212 6.62 2.90 -3.10
CA VAL A 212 5.40 2.98 -3.92
C VAL A 212 4.97 1.56 -4.25
N GLY A 213 3.69 1.25 -4.14
CA GLY A 213 3.19 -0.08 -4.46
C GLY A 213 1.67 -0.16 -4.56
N PRO A 214 1.16 -1.28 -5.08
CA PRO A 214 -0.27 -1.46 -5.32
C PRO A 214 -1.03 -1.99 -4.11
N LEU A 215 -2.31 -1.59 -4.07
CA LEU A 215 -3.38 -2.26 -3.35
C LEU A 215 -4.36 -2.82 -4.39
N ALA A 216 -4.81 -4.05 -4.22
CA ALA A 216 -5.71 -4.75 -5.15
C ALA A 216 -6.63 -5.75 -4.42
N ALA A 217 -7.62 -6.27 -5.10
CA ALA A 217 -8.54 -7.24 -4.50
C ALA A 217 -7.88 -8.62 -4.28
N THR A 218 -6.97 -9.02 -5.17
CA THR A 218 -6.29 -10.33 -5.17
C THR A 218 -4.78 -10.20 -5.31
N VAL A 219 -4.06 -11.26 -4.96
CA VAL A 219 -2.61 -11.35 -5.16
C VAL A 219 -2.26 -11.30 -6.65
N GLY A 220 -3.07 -11.93 -7.51
CA GLY A 220 -2.88 -11.90 -8.96
C GLY A 220 -2.98 -10.48 -9.52
N ASP A 221 -3.96 -9.71 -9.08
CA ASP A 221 -4.14 -8.31 -9.49
C ASP A 221 -3.00 -7.42 -8.98
N ALA A 222 -2.58 -7.60 -7.71
CA ALA A 222 -1.43 -6.90 -7.14
C ALA A 222 -0.14 -7.19 -7.93
N ALA A 223 0.06 -8.44 -8.34
CA ALA A 223 1.20 -8.85 -9.17
C ALA A 223 1.16 -8.19 -10.56
N ALA A 224 -0.01 -8.14 -11.21
CA ALA A 224 -0.17 -7.51 -12.53
C ALA A 224 0.09 -5.99 -12.48
N VAL A 225 -0.37 -5.32 -11.41
CA VAL A 225 -0.10 -3.89 -11.22
C VAL A 225 1.38 -3.66 -10.89
N LEU A 226 1.97 -4.45 -9.98
CA LEU A 226 3.40 -4.33 -9.66
C LEU A 226 4.28 -4.56 -10.89
N GLN A 227 3.93 -5.52 -11.76
CA GLN A 227 4.63 -5.78 -13.02
C GLN A 227 4.69 -4.54 -13.91
N ALA A 228 3.60 -3.76 -13.94
CA ALA A 228 3.50 -2.56 -14.78
C ALA A 228 4.27 -1.35 -14.24
N ILE A 229 4.49 -1.29 -12.92
CA ILE A 229 5.10 -0.14 -12.25
C ILE A 229 6.52 -0.39 -11.72
N ALA A 230 7.01 -1.64 -11.77
CA ALA A 230 8.37 -2.01 -11.35
C ALA A 230 9.37 -1.75 -12.47
N GLY A 231 10.53 -1.17 -12.14
CA GLY A 231 11.59 -0.92 -13.10
C GLY A 231 12.59 0.12 -12.63
N TYR A 232 13.63 0.33 -13.43
CA TYR A 232 14.67 1.32 -13.16
C TYR A 232 14.30 2.70 -13.73
N ASP A 233 14.39 3.71 -12.88
CA ASP A 233 14.30 5.13 -13.27
C ASP A 233 15.63 5.81 -12.99
N SER A 234 16.37 6.15 -14.04
CA SER A 234 17.68 6.82 -13.93
C SER A 234 17.62 8.23 -13.33
N LEU A 235 16.43 8.81 -13.19
CA LEU A 235 16.21 10.13 -12.60
C LEU A 235 15.79 10.06 -11.12
N ASP A 236 15.54 8.86 -10.60
CA ASP A 236 15.32 8.63 -9.16
C ASP A 236 16.60 8.07 -8.54
N ALA A 237 17.23 8.87 -7.66
CA ALA A 237 18.47 8.51 -7.00
C ALA A 237 18.37 7.23 -6.14
N HIS A 238 17.16 6.79 -5.82
CA HIS A 238 16.91 5.61 -5.00
C HIS A 238 16.44 4.40 -5.81
N SER A 239 16.14 4.59 -7.09
CA SER A 239 15.76 3.49 -7.98
C SER A 239 16.95 2.58 -8.27
N ALA A 240 16.71 1.27 -8.27
CA ALA A 240 17.75 0.27 -8.47
C ALA A 240 17.65 -0.39 -9.85
N ASP A 241 18.79 -0.48 -10.53
CA ASP A 241 18.90 -1.19 -11.81
C ASP A 241 19.02 -2.71 -11.56
N VAL A 242 17.89 -3.32 -11.21
CA VAL A 242 17.77 -4.77 -10.98
C VAL A 242 16.67 -5.32 -11.86
N PRO A 243 16.91 -6.41 -12.60
CA PRO A 243 15.90 -7.02 -13.48
C PRO A 243 14.57 -7.28 -12.77
N VAL A 244 13.48 -7.04 -13.48
CA VAL A 244 12.12 -7.36 -13.02
C VAL A 244 11.73 -8.71 -13.60
N CYS A 245 11.34 -9.66 -12.74
CA CYS A 245 10.83 -10.94 -13.21
C CYS A 245 9.36 -10.84 -13.63
N ASP A 246 8.84 -11.84 -14.32
CA ASP A 246 7.42 -11.93 -14.65
C ASP A 246 6.62 -12.34 -13.41
N TYR A 247 6.14 -11.33 -12.64
CA TYR A 247 5.41 -11.54 -11.40
C TYR A 247 4.08 -12.29 -11.58
N VAL A 248 3.49 -12.24 -12.76
CA VAL A 248 2.23 -12.93 -13.03
C VAL A 248 2.48 -14.42 -13.32
N SER A 249 3.52 -14.72 -14.09
CA SER A 249 3.85 -16.12 -14.44
C SER A 249 4.32 -16.93 -13.25
N VAL A 250 5.11 -16.34 -12.32
CA VAL A 250 5.63 -17.04 -11.14
C VAL A 250 4.56 -17.49 -10.15
N LEU A 251 3.35 -16.90 -10.17
CA LEU A 251 2.25 -17.32 -9.31
C LEU A 251 1.90 -18.81 -9.47
N ARG A 252 2.13 -19.38 -10.66
CA ARG A 252 1.83 -20.78 -10.98
C ARG A 252 2.84 -21.78 -10.42
N GLU A 253 4.01 -21.32 -9.96
CA GLU A 253 5.06 -22.18 -9.42
C GLU A 253 4.73 -22.77 -8.05
N GLY A 254 3.74 -22.18 -7.33
CA GLY A 254 3.34 -22.60 -6.00
C GLY A 254 4.43 -22.38 -4.94
N ALA A 255 4.23 -22.91 -3.73
CA ALA A 255 5.08 -22.65 -2.57
C ALA A 255 5.75 -23.88 -1.95
N ARG A 256 5.55 -25.09 -2.50
CA ARG A 256 5.96 -26.38 -1.89
C ARG A 256 7.46 -26.53 -1.60
N THR A 257 8.31 -25.73 -2.23
CA THR A 257 9.76 -25.76 -2.03
C THR A 257 10.26 -24.71 -1.06
N LEU A 258 9.39 -23.80 -0.61
CA LEU A 258 9.75 -22.65 0.22
C LEU A 258 9.85 -23.04 1.69
N ARG A 259 10.81 -22.43 2.40
CA ARG A 259 11.00 -22.53 3.84
C ARG A 259 10.54 -21.25 4.48
N VAL A 260 9.69 -21.31 5.50
CA VAL A 260 9.08 -20.16 6.14
C VAL A 260 9.57 -20.00 7.57
N GLY A 261 10.03 -18.81 7.92
CA GLY A 261 10.37 -18.40 9.27
C GLY A 261 9.20 -17.70 9.97
N VAL A 262 8.97 -18.03 11.22
CA VAL A 262 7.95 -17.42 12.09
C VAL A 262 8.66 -16.73 13.25
N PRO A 263 8.94 -15.41 13.16
CA PRO A 263 9.58 -14.65 14.24
C PRO A 263 8.55 -14.29 15.30
N ARG A 264 8.41 -15.16 16.34
CA ARG A 264 7.40 -14.99 17.39
C ARG A 264 7.61 -13.72 18.22
N ALA A 265 8.83 -13.49 18.72
CA ALA A 265 9.14 -12.31 19.51
C ALA A 265 8.85 -11.02 18.74
N HIS A 266 8.31 -10.01 19.40
CA HIS A 266 7.87 -8.72 18.87
C HIS A 266 6.60 -8.80 18.01
N PHE A 267 6.57 -9.65 16.98
CA PHE A 267 5.45 -9.64 16.01
C PHE A 267 4.19 -10.30 16.55
N TYR A 268 4.32 -11.28 17.45
CA TYR A 268 3.19 -11.98 18.04
C TYR A 268 2.95 -11.58 19.50
N ASP A 269 3.73 -10.60 20.02
CA ASP A 269 3.50 -10.04 21.34
C ASP A 269 2.24 -9.17 21.33
N ASP A 270 1.49 -9.15 22.43
CA ASP A 270 0.32 -8.30 22.67
C ASP A 270 -0.69 -8.26 21.49
N LEU A 271 -0.89 -9.39 20.81
CA LEU A 271 -1.94 -9.52 19.81
C LEU A 271 -3.31 -9.60 20.49
N GLU A 272 -4.30 -8.91 19.92
CA GLU A 272 -5.69 -9.19 20.27
C GLU A 272 -6.06 -10.65 19.97
N ASP A 273 -6.90 -11.27 20.80
CA ASP A 273 -7.19 -12.71 20.74
C ASP A 273 -7.73 -13.16 19.39
N GLU A 274 -8.58 -12.35 18.75
CA GLU A 274 -9.14 -12.67 17.44
C GLU A 274 -8.09 -12.59 16.32
N VAL A 275 -7.14 -11.64 16.40
CA VAL A 275 -6.01 -11.54 15.48
C VAL A 275 -5.10 -12.77 15.68
N ARG A 276 -4.77 -13.10 16.92
CA ARG A 276 -3.97 -14.30 17.24
C ARG A 276 -4.60 -15.56 16.67
N ALA A 277 -5.88 -15.76 16.90
CA ALA A 277 -6.60 -16.95 16.43
C ALA A 277 -6.61 -17.04 14.89
N ALA A 278 -6.88 -15.94 14.19
CA ALA A 278 -6.90 -15.91 12.72
C ALA A 278 -5.51 -16.19 12.12
N VAL A 279 -4.46 -15.60 12.70
CA VAL A 279 -3.08 -15.78 12.23
C VAL A 279 -2.58 -17.20 12.49
N GLU A 280 -2.89 -17.81 13.64
CA GLU A 280 -2.52 -19.21 13.90
C GLU A 280 -3.25 -20.17 12.93
N GLN A 281 -4.51 -19.91 12.59
CA GLN A 281 -5.22 -20.66 11.55
C GLN A 281 -4.56 -20.50 10.19
N ALA A 282 -4.14 -19.29 9.83
CA ALA A 282 -3.44 -19.03 8.59
C ALA A 282 -2.07 -19.75 8.53
N LEU A 283 -1.32 -19.76 9.65
CA LEU A 283 -0.06 -20.51 9.76
C LEU A 283 -0.28 -22.02 9.55
N ALA A 284 -1.32 -22.59 10.14
CA ALA A 284 -1.65 -24.00 9.94
C ALA A 284 -1.94 -24.33 8.46
N VAL A 285 -2.57 -23.42 7.71
CA VAL A 285 -2.74 -23.60 6.26
C VAL A 285 -1.39 -23.49 5.55
N ILE A 286 -0.56 -22.48 5.86
CA ILE A 286 0.77 -22.30 5.25
C ILE A 286 1.65 -23.52 5.44
N GLU A 287 1.63 -24.16 6.63
CA GLU A 287 2.37 -25.39 6.92
C GLU A 287 2.06 -26.52 5.92
N THR A 288 0.85 -26.57 5.38
CA THR A 288 0.47 -27.56 4.36
C THR A 288 0.96 -27.22 2.95
N LEU A 289 1.36 -25.96 2.71
CA LEU A 289 1.70 -25.42 1.39
C LEU A 289 3.20 -25.34 1.12
N VAL A 290 4.03 -25.38 2.17
CA VAL A 290 5.47 -25.11 2.11
C VAL A 290 6.30 -26.36 2.46
N ALA A 291 7.62 -26.29 2.24
CA ALA A 291 8.53 -27.39 2.58
C ALA A 291 8.77 -27.50 4.09
N GLU A 292 8.83 -26.37 4.77
CA GLU A 292 9.17 -26.27 6.19
C GLU A 292 8.66 -24.97 6.78
N THR A 293 8.19 -25.00 8.02
CA THR A 293 8.03 -23.82 8.88
C THR A 293 8.93 -23.96 10.11
N ARG A 294 9.53 -22.86 10.57
CA ARG A 294 10.34 -22.85 11.78
C ARG A 294 10.19 -21.55 12.57
N GLU A 295 10.14 -21.66 13.87
CA GLU A 295 10.27 -20.48 14.71
C GLU A 295 11.70 -19.92 14.68
N MET A 296 11.82 -18.60 14.76
CA MET A 296 13.10 -17.93 14.75
C MET A 296 13.08 -16.63 15.56
N GLN A 297 14.24 -16.13 15.88
CA GLN A 297 14.42 -14.83 16.51
C GLN A 297 15.15 -13.89 15.56
N ILE A 298 14.71 -12.65 15.51
CA ILE A 298 15.33 -11.57 14.74
C ILE A 298 15.40 -10.29 15.58
N GLU A 299 16.45 -9.52 15.40
CA GLU A 299 16.58 -8.20 16.03
C GLU A 299 15.72 -7.19 15.28
N ILE A 300 14.99 -6.33 16.00
CA ILE A 300 14.05 -5.39 15.43
C ILE A 300 14.61 -3.97 15.50
N PRO A 301 14.73 -3.25 14.36
CA PRO A 301 15.16 -1.87 14.35
C PRO A 301 14.06 -0.94 14.89
N THR A 302 14.41 -0.08 15.85
CA THR A 302 13.43 0.79 16.54
C THR A 302 13.63 2.28 16.26
N ASP A 303 14.79 2.70 15.76
CA ASP A 303 15.16 4.10 15.54
C ASP A 303 14.21 4.81 14.53
N ARG A 304 13.86 6.07 14.81
CA ARG A 304 12.99 6.91 13.98
C ARG A 304 13.65 8.23 13.54
N ILE A 305 14.92 8.43 13.86
CA ILE A 305 15.66 9.69 13.62
C ILE A 305 15.67 10.01 12.13
N VAL A 306 15.97 9.02 11.27
CA VAL A 306 16.00 9.23 9.82
C VAL A 306 14.64 9.72 9.31
N GLN A 307 13.56 9.04 9.67
CA GLN A 307 12.20 9.44 9.26
C GLN A 307 11.84 10.84 9.73
N ASN A 308 12.11 11.16 11.00
CA ASN A 308 11.74 12.45 11.58
C ASN A 308 12.56 13.60 10.96
N ALA A 309 13.86 13.42 10.79
CA ALA A 309 14.73 14.43 10.17
C ALA A 309 14.36 14.70 8.71
N GLU A 310 14.13 13.65 7.94
CA GLU A 310 13.74 13.77 6.53
C GLU A 310 12.36 14.41 6.37
N SER A 311 11.38 14.01 7.20
CA SER A 311 10.08 14.64 7.22
C SER A 311 10.15 16.14 7.52
N TYR A 312 10.95 16.54 8.53
CA TYR A 312 11.14 17.95 8.81
C TYR A 312 11.84 18.68 7.66
N ALA A 313 12.87 18.09 7.06
CA ALA A 313 13.61 18.70 5.94
C ALA A 313 12.69 18.98 4.73
N VAL A 314 11.74 18.10 4.44
CA VAL A 314 10.73 18.31 3.38
C VAL A 314 9.86 19.52 3.66
N HIS A 315 9.53 19.77 4.92
CA HIS A 315 8.51 20.75 5.33
C HIS A 315 9.07 22.02 5.99
N ALA A 316 10.38 22.13 6.22
CA ALA A 316 10.99 23.18 7.03
C ALA A 316 10.57 24.60 6.64
N ASP A 317 10.59 24.93 5.35
CA ASP A 317 10.18 26.24 4.82
C ASP A 317 8.68 26.52 5.04
N HIS A 318 7.84 25.53 4.85
CA HIS A 318 6.39 25.67 5.05
C HIS A 318 6.02 25.75 6.52
N VAL A 319 6.68 24.96 7.38
CA VAL A 319 6.51 25.03 8.85
C VAL A 319 6.89 26.40 9.38
N ALA A 320 7.91 27.05 8.79
CA ALA A 320 8.32 28.40 9.19
C ALA A 320 7.37 29.50 8.69
N ARG A 321 6.78 29.34 7.50
CA ARG A 321 5.99 30.42 6.83
C ARG A 321 4.49 30.27 7.00
N THR A 322 3.96 29.06 6.97
CA THR A 322 2.53 28.75 6.90
C THR A 322 2.13 27.57 7.80
N PRO A 323 2.52 27.56 9.09
CA PRO A 323 2.24 26.43 9.99
C PRO A 323 0.73 26.17 10.16
N ASP A 324 -0.10 27.21 10.06
CA ASP A 324 -1.56 27.13 10.24
C ASP A 324 -2.29 26.39 9.10
N LEU A 325 -1.62 26.10 7.99
CA LEU A 325 -2.17 25.31 6.88
C LEU A 325 -2.03 23.80 7.07
N TYR A 326 -1.34 23.37 8.12
CA TYR A 326 -1.24 21.95 8.50
C TYR A 326 -2.33 21.57 9.48
N GLN A 327 -2.74 20.31 9.45
CA GLN A 327 -3.47 19.74 10.56
C GLN A 327 -2.57 19.73 11.82
N PRO A 328 -3.09 20.09 13.01
CA PRO A 328 -2.25 20.27 14.21
C PRO A 328 -1.39 19.04 14.55
N GLU A 329 -1.94 17.84 14.41
CA GLU A 329 -1.24 16.60 14.72
C GLU A 329 -0.09 16.34 13.71
N THR A 330 -0.29 16.60 12.44
CA THR A 330 0.77 16.49 11.41
C THR A 330 1.89 17.49 11.68
N LEU A 331 1.57 18.75 11.97
CA LEU A 331 2.54 19.77 12.31
C LEU A 331 3.39 19.37 13.53
N ARG A 332 2.73 18.84 14.58
CA ARG A 332 3.40 18.34 15.78
C ARG A 332 4.42 17.26 15.45
N ARG A 333 4.05 16.30 14.59
CA ARG A 333 4.91 15.20 14.18
C ARG A 333 6.10 15.65 13.33
N ILE A 334 5.87 16.54 12.38
CA ILE A 334 6.93 17.11 11.54
C ILE A 334 7.99 17.79 12.42
N ARG A 335 7.56 18.55 13.44
CA ARG A 335 8.45 19.24 14.37
C ARG A 335 9.38 18.34 15.20
N PHE A 336 9.09 17.03 15.33
CA PHE A 336 10.02 16.09 15.97
C PHE A 336 11.41 16.01 15.30
N GLY A 337 11.49 16.39 14.03
CA GLY A 337 12.76 16.43 13.31
C GLY A 337 13.54 17.73 13.42
N ALA A 338 12.96 18.79 14.01
CA ALA A 338 13.52 20.14 14.00
C ALA A 338 14.88 20.25 14.74
N ASP A 339 15.03 19.50 15.83
CA ASP A 339 16.20 19.56 16.70
C ASP A 339 17.21 18.44 16.42
N ILE A 340 16.98 17.58 15.42
CA ILE A 340 17.92 16.53 15.04
C ILE A 340 19.13 17.15 14.34
N SER A 341 20.30 16.95 14.90
CA SER A 341 21.54 17.47 14.33
C SER A 341 21.95 16.74 13.05
N ALA A 342 22.66 17.42 12.15
CA ALA A 342 23.21 16.80 10.94
C ALA A 342 24.12 15.60 11.28
N VAL A 343 24.88 15.67 12.37
CA VAL A 343 25.75 14.57 12.82
C VAL A 343 24.96 13.34 13.21
N GLU A 344 23.87 13.52 13.95
CA GLU A 344 22.98 12.45 14.38
C GLU A 344 22.26 11.82 13.17
N TYR A 345 21.69 12.64 12.29
CA TYR A 345 21.08 12.16 11.05
C TYR A 345 22.06 11.33 10.19
N ILE A 346 23.29 11.84 9.97
CA ILE A 346 24.29 11.13 9.14
C ILE A 346 24.63 9.78 9.76
N ARG A 347 24.81 9.70 11.09
CA ARG A 347 25.10 8.42 11.78
C ARG A 347 23.94 7.43 11.62
N CYS A 348 22.71 7.85 11.88
CA CYS A 348 21.54 7.00 11.74
C CYS A 348 21.27 6.60 10.29
N ARG A 349 21.60 7.48 9.33
CA ARG A 349 21.48 7.16 7.89
C ARG A 349 22.50 6.09 7.46
N LEU A 350 23.72 6.14 7.96
CA LEU A 350 24.71 5.08 7.74
C LEU A 350 24.31 3.77 8.39
N GLU A 351 23.74 3.81 9.62
CA GLU A 351 23.24 2.61 10.29
C GLU A 351 22.07 1.98 9.53
N LEU A 352 21.18 2.78 8.94
CA LEU A 352 20.11 2.28 8.08
C LEU A 352 20.66 1.44 6.90
N ASP A 353 21.75 1.87 6.28
CA ASP A 353 22.37 1.12 5.19
C ASP A 353 23.04 -0.19 5.69
N ILE A 354 23.58 -0.17 6.91
CA ILE A 354 24.11 -1.37 7.56
C ILE A 354 22.99 -2.35 7.89
N GLU A 355 21.89 -1.87 8.46
CA GLU A 355 20.71 -2.68 8.78
C GLU A 355 20.11 -3.36 7.54
N ARG A 356 20.02 -2.66 6.42
CA ARG A 356 19.58 -3.23 5.15
C ARG A 356 20.47 -4.38 4.67
N ARG A 357 21.79 -4.26 4.84
CA ARG A 357 22.72 -5.34 4.50
C ARG A 357 22.63 -6.51 5.47
N ARG A 358 22.47 -6.25 6.77
CA ARG A 358 22.27 -7.28 7.81
C ARG A 358 20.97 -8.06 7.62
N ALA A 359 19.92 -7.42 7.09
CA ALA A 359 18.64 -8.06 6.84
C ALA A 359 18.75 -9.31 5.93
N LEU A 360 19.77 -9.40 5.06
CA LEU A 360 20.02 -10.61 4.26
C LEU A 360 20.31 -11.84 5.12
N ASN A 361 20.90 -11.67 6.31
CA ASN A 361 21.21 -12.77 7.23
C ASN A 361 19.95 -13.41 7.82
N ILE A 362 18.83 -12.67 7.85
CA ILE A 362 17.52 -13.19 8.33
C ILE A 362 17.12 -14.42 7.49
N PHE A 363 17.44 -14.40 6.20
CA PHE A 363 17.06 -15.44 5.23
C PHE A 363 18.09 -16.54 5.03
N ALA A 364 19.13 -16.63 5.88
CA ALA A 364 20.17 -17.68 5.75
C ALA A 364 19.59 -19.11 5.86
N LYS A 365 18.50 -19.30 6.59
CA LYS A 365 17.89 -20.62 6.83
C LYS A 365 16.44 -20.75 6.36
N VAL A 366 15.84 -19.66 5.92
CA VAL A 366 14.46 -19.58 5.45
C VAL A 366 14.41 -18.76 4.17
N ASP A 367 13.35 -18.89 3.41
CA ASP A 367 13.15 -18.15 2.16
C ASP A 367 12.19 -16.97 2.36
N LEU A 368 11.28 -17.08 3.32
CA LEU A 368 10.26 -16.08 3.64
C LEU A 368 10.04 -15.98 5.15
N LEU A 369 9.47 -14.85 5.58
CA LEU A 369 8.92 -14.66 6.92
C LEU A 369 7.41 -14.50 6.86
N VAL A 370 6.71 -14.97 7.92
CA VAL A 370 5.27 -14.76 8.10
C VAL A 370 5.01 -14.16 9.46
N THR A 371 4.22 -13.07 9.49
CA THR A 371 3.85 -12.33 10.71
C THR A 371 2.40 -11.83 10.62
N PRO A 372 1.74 -11.50 11.74
CA PRO A 372 0.53 -10.67 11.69
C PRO A 372 0.84 -9.32 11.04
N THR A 373 -0.05 -8.79 10.18
CA THR A 373 0.15 -7.45 9.61
C THR A 373 -0.02 -6.37 10.69
N THR A 374 -1.10 -6.46 11.46
CA THR A 374 -1.41 -5.54 12.57
C THR A 374 -1.66 -6.34 13.85
N PRO A 375 -1.34 -5.81 15.05
CA PRO A 375 -1.60 -6.50 16.31
C PRO A 375 -3.08 -6.52 16.71
N MET A 376 -3.89 -5.64 16.13
CA MET A 376 -5.30 -5.42 16.42
C MET A 376 -6.09 -5.14 15.15
N PRO A 377 -7.42 -5.38 15.13
CA PRO A 377 -8.28 -4.98 14.03
C PRO A 377 -8.47 -3.46 14.00
N ALA A 378 -9.24 -2.95 13.03
CA ALA A 378 -9.50 -1.52 12.89
C ALA A 378 -10.18 -0.93 14.14
N PRO A 379 -9.56 0.04 14.86
CA PRO A 379 -10.19 0.71 15.99
C PRO A 379 -11.40 1.56 15.56
N ALA A 380 -12.32 1.80 16.51
CA ALA A 380 -13.43 2.73 16.27
C ALA A 380 -12.94 4.18 16.22
N ILE A 381 -13.46 4.95 15.26
CA ILE A 381 -13.13 6.38 15.08
C ILE A 381 -13.45 7.18 16.34
N ALA A 382 -14.59 6.89 16.97
CA ALA A 382 -15.03 7.59 18.18
C ALA A 382 -14.03 7.45 19.34
N ASP A 383 -13.43 6.27 19.51
CA ASP A 383 -12.45 6.01 20.58
C ASP A 383 -11.15 6.80 20.35
N LEU A 384 -10.69 6.89 19.10
CA LEU A 384 -9.48 7.61 18.74
C LEU A 384 -9.66 9.15 18.78
N LYS A 385 -10.88 9.64 18.60
CA LYS A 385 -11.19 11.09 18.64
C LYS A 385 -11.61 11.59 20.02
N LYS A 386 -11.97 10.68 20.92
CA LYS A 386 -12.39 11.05 22.29
C LYS A 386 -11.25 11.69 23.08
N ASP A 387 -10.03 11.23 22.84
CA ASP A 387 -8.81 11.73 23.45
C ASP A 387 -7.77 11.99 22.35
N PRO A 388 -7.39 13.27 22.11
CA PRO A 388 -6.37 13.60 21.12
C PRO A 388 -5.02 12.90 21.35
N GLU A 389 -4.69 12.58 22.60
CA GLU A 389 -3.44 11.85 22.93
C GLU A 389 -3.53 10.34 22.63
N ALA A 390 -4.73 9.78 22.47
CA ALA A 390 -4.91 8.35 22.16
C ALA A 390 -4.56 7.99 20.71
N LEU A 391 -4.69 8.94 19.75
CA LEU A 391 -4.53 8.68 18.32
C LEU A 391 -3.12 8.18 17.99
N ARG A 392 -2.09 8.89 18.44
CA ARG A 392 -0.70 8.55 18.07
C ARG A 392 -0.23 7.20 18.65
N PRO A 393 -0.48 6.87 19.92
CA PRO A 393 -0.17 5.53 20.46
C PRO A 393 -0.86 4.42 19.68
N ALA A 394 -2.14 4.55 19.35
CA ALA A 394 -2.88 3.54 18.57
C ALA A 394 -2.27 3.33 17.18
N GLU A 395 -1.92 4.39 16.47
CA GLU A 395 -1.25 4.31 15.18
C GLU A 395 0.13 3.64 15.27
N LEU A 396 0.89 3.90 16.34
CA LEU A 396 2.19 3.26 16.55
C LEU A 396 2.05 1.75 16.80
N ILE A 397 0.99 1.34 17.49
CA ILE A 397 0.65 -0.09 17.68
C ILE A 397 0.27 -0.72 16.34
N LEU A 398 -0.62 -0.10 15.56
CA LEU A 398 -1.02 -0.59 14.24
C LEU A 398 0.16 -0.79 13.29
N LEU A 399 1.14 0.13 13.32
CA LEU A 399 2.33 0.10 12.47
C LEU A 399 3.50 -0.71 13.06
N ARG A 400 3.35 -1.31 14.24
CA ARG A 400 4.42 -2.02 14.95
C ARG A 400 5.02 -3.14 14.11
N ASN A 401 4.18 -3.96 13.53
CA ASN A 401 4.59 -5.16 12.81
C ASN A 401 5.02 -4.88 11.36
N THR A 402 4.65 -3.75 10.79
CA THR A 402 4.96 -3.41 9.40
C THR A 402 6.25 -2.61 9.25
N ARG A 403 6.53 -1.71 10.21
CA ARG A 403 7.65 -0.78 10.14
C ARG A 403 9.04 -1.42 9.99
N PRO A 404 9.40 -2.52 10.67
CA PRO A 404 10.73 -3.13 10.52
C PRO A 404 11.09 -3.44 9.06
N PHE A 405 10.13 -3.87 8.27
CA PHE A 405 10.32 -4.20 6.86
C PHE A 405 10.55 -2.97 5.94
N ASN A 406 10.20 -1.76 6.39
CA ASN A 406 10.61 -0.53 5.71
C ASN A 406 12.07 -0.19 6.01
N VAL A 407 12.48 -0.32 7.27
CA VAL A 407 13.87 -0.10 7.67
C VAL A 407 14.80 -1.06 6.93
N TRP A 408 14.47 -2.34 6.90
CA TRP A 408 15.21 -3.35 6.14
C TRP A 408 15.07 -3.21 4.61
N GLY A 409 14.08 -2.46 4.11
CA GLY A 409 13.83 -2.31 2.67
C GLY A 409 13.33 -3.60 1.98
N LEU A 410 12.80 -4.57 2.72
CA LEU A 410 12.40 -5.89 2.24
C LEU A 410 11.04 -5.88 1.55
N PRO A 411 10.84 -6.64 0.45
CA PRO A 411 9.53 -6.81 -0.17
C PRO A 411 8.58 -7.53 0.77
N THR A 412 7.35 -7.02 0.89
CA THR A 412 6.39 -7.51 1.87
C THR A 412 4.97 -7.32 1.37
N ILE A 413 4.14 -8.34 1.49
CA ILE A 413 2.72 -8.31 1.13
C ILE A 413 1.85 -8.52 2.37
N SER A 414 0.71 -7.84 2.46
CA SER A 414 -0.38 -8.15 3.38
C SER A 414 -1.53 -8.79 2.60
N VAL A 415 -2.02 -9.91 3.10
CA VAL A 415 -3.17 -10.63 2.54
C VAL A 415 -4.23 -10.85 3.65
N PRO A 416 -5.52 -10.85 3.33
CA PRO A 416 -6.55 -11.17 4.30
C PRO A 416 -6.38 -12.59 4.86
N CYS A 417 -6.58 -12.78 6.17
CA CYS A 417 -6.48 -14.11 6.80
C CYS A 417 -7.65 -14.47 7.71
N GLY A 418 -8.59 -13.57 7.92
CA GLY A 418 -9.77 -13.81 8.75
C GLY A 418 -10.61 -12.57 8.96
N PHE A 419 -11.62 -12.73 9.79
CA PHE A 419 -12.47 -11.65 10.27
C PHE A 419 -12.66 -11.78 11.77
N THR A 420 -12.85 -10.66 12.46
CA THR A 420 -13.34 -10.64 13.83
C THR A 420 -14.80 -11.08 13.88
N LYS A 421 -15.32 -11.38 15.07
CA LYS A 421 -16.76 -11.65 15.29
C LYS A 421 -17.65 -10.47 14.90
N SER A 422 -17.11 -9.25 14.95
CA SER A 422 -17.79 -8.03 14.50
C SER A 422 -17.71 -7.81 12.99
N GLY A 423 -17.01 -8.68 12.25
CA GLY A 423 -16.90 -8.61 10.78
C GLY A 423 -15.78 -7.71 10.26
N LEU A 424 -14.84 -7.29 11.11
CA LEU A 424 -13.68 -6.51 10.67
C LEU A 424 -12.57 -7.44 10.15
N PRO A 425 -11.91 -7.10 9.03
CA PRO A 425 -10.86 -7.93 8.46
C PRO A 425 -9.60 -8.01 9.33
N ILE A 426 -8.86 -9.11 9.15
CA ILE A 426 -7.55 -9.37 9.76
C ILE A 426 -6.57 -9.73 8.65
N GLY A 427 -5.35 -9.18 8.70
CA GLY A 427 -4.31 -9.38 7.70
C GLY A 427 -3.12 -10.20 8.19
N LEU A 428 -2.61 -11.05 7.30
CA LEU A 428 -1.35 -11.78 7.43
C LEU A 428 -0.30 -11.12 6.54
N GLN A 429 0.93 -10.99 7.04
CA GLN A 429 2.04 -10.38 6.32
C GLN A 429 3.09 -11.44 5.95
N ILE A 430 3.53 -11.43 4.69
CA ILE A 430 4.59 -12.29 4.16
C ILE A 430 5.71 -11.40 3.65
N ALA A 431 6.95 -11.64 4.11
CA ALA A 431 8.13 -10.87 3.70
C ALA A 431 9.20 -11.79 3.11
N GLY A 432 9.95 -11.28 2.13
CA GLY A 432 11.05 -11.98 1.48
C GLY A 432 12.36 -11.20 1.49
N PRO A 433 13.47 -11.80 1.04
CA PRO A 433 14.73 -11.08 0.84
C PRO A 433 14.61 -10.05 -0.28
N HIS A 434 15.54 -9.09 -0.31
CA HIS A 434 15.55 -8.04 -1.33
C HIS A 434 15.44 -8.65 -2.75
N TRP A 435 14.64 -8.01 -3.59
CA TRP A 435 14.44 -8.33 -5.00
C TRP A 435 13.76 -9.68 -5.27
N ARG A 436 13.19 -10.30 -4.23
CA ARG A 436 12.50 -11.58 -4.32
C ARG A 436 10.99 -11.42 -4.08
N GLU A 437 10.41 -10.42 -4.73
CA GLU A 437 8.95 -10.25 -4.80
C GLU A 437 8.27 -11.51 -5.35
N ASP A 438 8.95 -12.23 -6.23
CA ASP A 438 8.49 -13.52 -6.79
C ASP A 438 8.14 -14.52 -5.69
N LEU A 439 9.02 -14.72 -4.70
CA LEU A 439 8.78 -15.67 -3.60
C LEU A 439 7.63 -15.23 -2.71
N VAL A 440 7.57 -13.92 -2.42
CA VAL A 440 6.50 -13.32 -1.62
C VAL A 440 5.14 -13.53 -2.29
N LEU A 441 5.05 -13.25 -3.59
CA LEU A 441 3.84 -13.42 -4.38
C LEU A 441 3.44 -14.89 -4.53
N ARG A 442 4.39 -15.81 -4.71
CA ARG A 442 4.13 -17.26 -4.82
C ARG A 442 3.46 -17.82 -3.57
N LEU A 443 4.00 -17.51 -2.38
CA LEU A 443 3.39 -17.97 -1.13
C LEU A 443 2.04 -17.30 -0.88
N ALA A 444 1.96 -15.98 -1.09
CA ALA A 444 0.71 -15.24 -0.91
C ALA A 444 -0.40 -15.80 -1.81
N HIS A 445 -0.11 -16.06 -3.08
CA HIS A 445 -1.07 -16.63 -4.02
C HIS A 445 -1.46 -18.07 -3.67
N ALA A 446 -0.50 -18.91 -3.31
CA ALA A 446 -0.79 -20.28 -2.88
C ALA A 446 -1.70 -20.30 -1.63
N TYR A 447 -1.46 -19.39 -0.68
CA TYR A 447 -2.30 -19.21 0.48
C TYR A 447 -3.71 -18.71 0.11
N GLU A 448 -3.81 -17.65 -0.71
CA GLU A 448 -5.09 -17.10 -1.20
C GLU A 448 -5.96 -18.18 -1.85
N GLN A 449 -5.37 -19.04 -2.72
CA GLN A 449 -6.07 -20.14 -3.37
C GLN A 449 -6.52 -21.24 -2.38
N ALA A 450 -5.73 -21.50 -1.34
CA ALA A 450 -6.07 -22.52 -0.35
C ALA A 450 -7.23 -22.11 0.57
N VAL A 451 -7.35 -20.82 0.90
CA VAL A 451 -8.39 -20.31 1.82
C VAL A 451 -9.64 -19.81 1.10
N ASN A 452 -9.59 -19.63 -0.23
CA ASN A 452 -10.69 -19.14 -1.07
C ASN A 452 -11.39 -17.89 -0.47
N PHE A 453 -10.61 -16.89 -0.10
CA PHE A 453 -11.06 -15.72 0.67
C PHE A 453 -12.06 -14.84 -0.12
N SER A 454 -12.04 -14.90 -1.45
CA SER A 454 -12.94 -14.15 -2.34
C SER A 454 -14.40 -14.65 -2.35
N ALA A 455 -14.70 -15.77 -1.71
CA ALA A 455 -16.02 -16.41 -1.74
C ALA A 455 -16.94 -15.99 -0.56
N LYS A 456 -16.52 -15.08 0.31
CA LYS A 456 -17.31 -14.55 1.43
C LYS A 456 -17.59 -13.07 1.21
#